data_f733a1eb7e452f24295da7ae7909ddd1
#
_entry.id   f733a1eb7e452f24295da7ae7909ddd1
#
_cell.length_a   1.000
_cell.length_b   1.000
_cell.length_c   1.000
_cell.angle_alpha   90.00
_cell.angle_beta   90.00
_cell.angle_gamma   90.00
#
_symmetry.space_group_name_H-M   'P 1'
#
loop_
_entity.id
_entity.type
_entity.pdbx_description
1 polymer ?
#
loop_
_entity_poly.entity_id
_entity_poly.type
_entity_poly.pdbx_seq_one_letter_code
_entity_poly.pdbx_strand_id
1 'polypeptide(L)'
;MTTLPIRLPADWSAGDSGRASVWYPFVGLVIGAITWLAWNGANRVFPPLVASVLTLIVWVLLTGGLHLDGLADCCDGLFMTAAPERRLDVMKDPHIGAFGVIGLVLVLMLKAAALSVIPSPGILLATSLARWCILPGGLMPLARPSGMGADFATGFRRSFIVWGAIVPLAVAILLGI
;
A
#
# COMPACT_ATOMS: atom_id res chain seq x y z
N MET A 1 -5.61 -4.83 -3.08
CA MET A 1 -5.88 -5.43 -4.38
C MET A 1 -4.55 -5.84 -4.98
N THR A 2 -4.47 -6.97 -5.61
CA THR A 2 -3.31 -7.50 -6.30
C THR A 2 -3.70 -7.68 -7.77
N THR A 3 -2.74 -7.62 -8.67
CA THR A 3 -2.96 -7.90 -10.11
C THR A 3 -3.19 -9.40 -10.40
N LEU A 4 -3.16 -10.22 -9.36
CA LEU A 4 -3.50 -11.62 -9.50
C LEU A 4 -4.92 -11.76 -10.06
N PRO A 5 -5.16 -12.58 -11.09
CA PRO A 5 -6.47 -12.75 -11.73
C PRO A 5 -7.38 -13.60 -10.83
N ILE A 6 -7.57 -13.17 -9.60
CA ILE A 6 -8.50 -13.79 -8.67
C ILE A 6 -9.87 -13.23 -9.01
N ARG A 7 -10.73 -14.06 -9.60
CA ARG A 7 -12.14 -13.71 -9.80
C ARG A 7 -12.78 -13.51 -8.44
N LEU A 8 -13.25 -12.30 -8.16
CA LEU A 8 -14.06 -12.05 -6.98
C LEU A 8 -15.35 -12.90 -7.08
N PRO A 9 -15.83 -13.43 -5.94
CA PRO A 9 -17.14 -14.08 -5.91
C PRO A 9 -18.21 -13.19 -6.51
N ALA A 10 -19.17 -13.77 -7.23
CA ALA A 10 -20.29 -13.02 -7.83
C ALA A 10 -21.13 -12.28 -6.77
N ASP A 11 -21.02 -12.68 -5.50
CA ASP A 11 -21.81 -12.19 -4.36
C ASP A 11 -21.09 -11.08 -3.57
N TRP A 12 -20.06 -10.41 -4.17
CA TRP A 12 -19.35 -9.31 -3.50
C TRP A 12 -20.32 -8.17 -3.18
N SER A 13 -20.55 -7.93 -1.89
CA SER A 13 -21.50 -6.95 -1.39
C SER A 13 -20.82 -5.74 -0.75
N ALA A 14 -21.60 -4.65 -0.56
CA ALA A 14 -21.13 -3.48 0.15
C ALA A 14 -20.65 -3.86 1.58
N GLY A 15 -19.45 -3.37 1.95
CA GLY A 15 -18.80 -3.64 3.22
C GLY A 15 -17.92 -4.90 3.25
N ASP A 16 -17.86 -5.72 2.19
CA ASP A 16 -16.98 -6.89 2.17
C ASP A 16 -15.50 -6.48 2.21
N SER A 17 -15.13 -5.38 1.56
CA SER A 17 -13.79 -4.80 1.65
C SER A 17 -13.42 -4.42 3.09
N GLY A 18 -14.36 -3.83 3.83
CA GLY A 18 -14.18 -3.51 5.24
C GLY A 18 -14.05 -4.75 6.12
N ARG A 19 -14.86 -5.79 5.88
CA ARG A 19 -14.76 -7.07 6.62
C ARG A 19 -13.47 -7.81 6.34
N ALA A 20 -13.00 -7.78 5.09
CA ALA A 20 -11.74 -8.41 4.68
C ALA A 20 -10.50 -7.68 5.20
N SER A 21 -10.64 -6.45 5.69
CA SER A 21 -9.51 -5.60 6.08
C SER A 21 -8.64 -6.18 7.20
N VAL A 22 -9.21 -7.00 8.09
CA VAL A 22 -8.45 -7.71 9.15
C VAL A 22 -7.32 -8.56 8.58
N TRP A 23 -7.45 -9.03 7.34
CA TRP A 23 -6.45 -9.85 6.64
C TRP A 23 -5.40 -9.02 5.88
N TYR A 24 -5.57 -7.69 5.77
CA TYR A 24 -4.65 -6.85 5.02
C TYR A 24 -3.19 -6.96 5.49
N PRO A 25 -2.86 -6.99 6.80
CA PRO A 25 -1.48 -7.17 7.24
C PRO A 25 -0.89 -8.51 6.83
N PHE A 26 -1.69 -9.59 6.83
CA PHE A 26 -1.26 -10.91 6.35
C PHE A 26 -0.97 -10.90 4.83
N VAL A 27 -1.84 -10.27 4.04
CA VAL A 27 -1.58 -10.05 2.60
C VAL A 27 -0.31 -9.22 2.40
N GLY A 28 -0.08 -8.22 3.26
CA GLY A 28 1.16 -7.45 3.30
C GLY A 28 2.38 -8.33 3.56
N LEU A 29 2.29 -9.26 4.49
CA LEU A 29 3.36 -10.22 4.79
C LEU A 29 3.68 -11.12 3.58
N VAL A 30 2.65 -11.64 2.89
CA VAL A 30 2.82 -12.46 1.68
C VAL A 30 3.51 -11.67 0.57
N ILE A 31 3.06 -10.44 0.31
CA ILE A 31 3.70 -9.53 -0.65
C ILE A 31 5.16 -9.28 -0.23
N GLY A 32 5.39 -9.03 1.05
CA GLY A 32 6.72 -8.84 1.63
C GLY A 32 7.63 -10.05 1.42
N ALA A 33 7.12 -11.27 1.62
CA ALA A 33 7.88 -12.50 1.42
C ALA A 33 8.32 -12.65 -0.05
N ILE A 34 7.42 -12.42 -1.00
CA ILE A 34 7.76 -12.49 -2.44
C ILE A 34 8.78 -11.39 -2.79
N THR A 35 8.58 -10.17 -2.29
CA THR A 35 9.48 -9.04 -2.52
C THR A 35 10.86 -9.29 -1.89
N TRP A 36 10.89 -9.87 -0.69
CA TRP A 36 12.12 -10.26 -0.01
C TRP A 36 12.90 -11.34 -0.77
N LEU A 37 12.21 -12.36 -1.30
CA LEU A 37 12.82 -13.39 -2.15
C LEU A 37 13.41 -12.77 -3.42
N ALA A 38 12.68 -11.85 -4.07
CA ALA A 38 13.15 -11.14 -5.25
C ALA A 38 14.42 -10.33 -4.94
N TRP A 39 14.44 -9.60 -3.80
CA TRP A 39 15.60 -8.85 -3.37
C TRP A 39 16.82 -9.75 -3.12
N ASN A 40 16.65 -10.86 -2.37
CA ASN A 40 17.73 -11.80 -2.11
C ASN A 40 18.28 -12.43 -3.39
N GLY A 41 17.40 -12.76 -4.35
CA GLY A 41 17.81 -13.28 -5.64
C GLY A 41 18.60 -12.25 -6.46
N ALA A 42 18.07 -11.04 -6.60
CA ALA A 42 18.70 -9.95 -7.35
C ALA A 42 20.03 -9.51 -6.73
N ASN A 43 20.12 -9.41 -5.40
CA ASN A 43 21.32 -8.94 -4.70
C ASN A 43 22.50 -9.94 -4.74
N ARG A 44 22.25 -11.19 -5.18
CA ARG A 44 23.35 -12.15 -5.44
C ARG A 44 24.05 -11.91 -6.76
N VAL A 45 23.40 -11.21 -7.69
CA VAL A 45 23.86 -11.04 -9.08
C VAL A 45 24.19 -9.57 -9.37
N PHE A 46 23.46 -8.65 -8.78
CA PHE A 46 23.53 -7.22 -9.07
C PHE A 46 24.00 -6.40 -7.87
N PRO A 47 24.61 -5.21 -8.10
CA PRO A 47 24.87 -4.26 -7.02
C PRO A 47 23.60 -3.87 -6.27
N PRO A 48 23.67 -3.50 -4.96
CA PRO A 48 22.51 -3.28 -4.10
C PRO A 48 21.46 -2.32 -4.68
N LEU A 49 21.87 -1.23 -5.31
CA LEU A 49 20.94 -0.26 -5.91
C LEU A 49 20.17 -0.87 -7.08
N VAL A 50 20.84 -1.64 -7.95
CA VAL A 50 20.17 -2.30 -9.08
C VAL A 50 19.22 -3.37 -8.57
N ALA A 51 19.65 -4.18 -7.59
CA ALA A 51 18.78 -5.16 -6.92
C ALA A 51 17.54 -4.52 -6.31
N SER A 52 17.70 -3.33 -5.69
CA SER A 52 16.59 -2.57 -5.12
C SER A 52 15.58 -2.11 -6.16
N VAL A 53 16.05 -1.59 -7.30
CA VAL A 53 15.18 -1.16 -8.40
C VAL A 53 14.41 -2.35 -8.99
N LEU A 54 15.10 -3.48 -9.23
CA LEU A 54 14.45 -4.71 -9.71
C LEU A 54 13.40 -5.22 -8.71
N THR A 55 13.71 -5.16 -7.41
CA THR A 55 12.78 -5.51 -6.34
C THR A 55 11.56 -4.60 -6.33
N LEU A 56 11.74 -3.28 -6.54
CA LEU A 56 10.63 -2.34 -6.67
C LEU A 56 9.74 -2.65 -7.87
N ILE A 57 10.31 -3.03 -9.00
CA ILE A 57 9.53 -3.44 -10.18
C ILE A 57 8.65 -4.64 -9.82
N VAL A 58 9.21 -5.67 -9.18
CA VAL A 58 8.43 -6.83 -8.70
C VAL A 58 7.32 -6.39 -7.76
N TRP A 59 7.62 -5.52 -6.80
CA TRP A 59 6.62 -5.00 -5.85
C TRP A 59 5.48 -4.25 -6.54
N VAL A 60 5.79 -3.37 -7.50
CA VAL A 60 4.79 -2.63 -8.28
C VAL A 60 3.92 -3.59 -9.09
N LEU A 61 4.52 -4.58 -9.77
CA LEU A 61 3.79 -5.57 -10.54
C LEU A 61 2.85 -6.41 -9.66
N LEU A 62 3.31 -6.86 -8.48
CA LEU A 62 2.48 -7.61 -7.52
C LEU A 62 1.28 -6.83 -7.01
N THR A 63 1.42 -5.52 -6.84
CA THR A 63 0.36 -4.66 -6.30
C THR A 63 -0.45 -3.94 -7.37
N GLY A 64 -0.08 -4.09 -8.65
CA GLY A 64 -0.71 -3.39 -9.78
C GLY A 64 -0.54 -1.89 -9.75
N GLY A 65 0.40 -1.38 -8.96
CA GLY A 65 0.65 0.05 -8.85
C GLY A 65 -0.45 0.87 -8.16
N LEU A 66 -1.55 0.27 -7.69
CA LEU A 66 -2.71 0.98 -7.12
C LEU A 66 -2.35 1.94 -5.98
N HIS A 67 -1.35 1.60 -5.17
CA HIS A 67 -0.87 2.49 -4.11
C HIS A 67 -0.07 3.68 -4.65
N LEU A 68 0.55 3.54 -5.82
CA LEU A 68 1.25 4.63 -6.51
C LEU A 68 0.25 5.57 -7.19
N ASP A 69 -0.79 5.03 -7.79
CA ASP A 69 -1.92 5.79 -8.34
C ASP A 69 -2.56 6.66 -7.25
N GLY A 70 -2.95 6.07 -6.13
CA GLY A 70 -3.49 6.83 -4.99
C GLY A 70 -2.49 7.85 -4.40
N LEU A 71 -1.19 7.60 -4.45
CA LEU A 71 -0.17 8.59 -4.07
C LEU A 71 -0.15 9.77 -5.03
N ALA A 72 -0.19 9.51 -6.34
CA ALA A 72 -0.21 10.55 -7.36
C ALA A 72 -1.44 11.45 -7.20
N ASP A 73 -2.63 10.85 -7.08
CA ASP A 73 -3.89 11.56 -6.84
C ASP A 73 -3.82 12.43 -5.58
N CYS A 74 -3.29 11.88 -4.49
CA CYS A 74 -3.11 12.62 -3.25
C CYS A 74 -2.14 13.80 -3.42
N CYS A 75 -1.02 13.61 -4.12
CA CYS A 75 -0.09 14.70 -4.37
C CYS A 75 -0.72 15.82 -5.22
N ASP A 76 -1.42 15.46 -6.29
CA ASP A 76 -2.08 16.45 -7.13
C ASP A 76 -3.21 17.18 -6.39
N GLY A 77 -4.00 16.48 -5.58
CA GLY A 77 -5.08 17.09 -4.82
C GLY A 77 -4.63 17.91 -3.62
N LEU A 78 -3.59 17.48 -2.90
CA LEU A 78 -3.18 18.12 -1.64
C LEU A 78 -2.23 19.31 -1.85
N PHE A 79 -1.35 19.25 -2.86
CA PHE A 79 -0.38 20.32 -3.09
C PHE A 79 -0.92 21.46 -3.95
N MET A 80 -2.09 21.31 -4.56
CA MET A 80 -2.74 22.42 -5.24
C MET A 80 -3.40 23.40 -4.27
N THR A 81 -3.34 24.68 -4.58
CA THR A 81 -4.03 25.75 -3.83
C THR A 81 -5.46 25.86 -4.34
N ALA A 82 -6.40 25.11 -3.75
CA ALA A 82 -7.81 25.11 -4.15
C ALA A 82 -8.73 24.76 -2.97
N ALA A 83 -10.03 25.04 -3.12
CA ALA A 83 -11.06 24.62 -2.19
C ALA A 83 -11.13 23.06 -2.09
N PRO A 84 -11.57 22.51 -0.93
CA PRO A 84 -11.61 21.05 -0.72
C PRO A 84 -12.36 20.28 -1.80
N GLU A 85 -13.47 20.83 -2.30
CA GLU A 85 -14.32 20.22 -3.33
C GLU A 85 -13.51 20.04 -4.63
N ARG A 86 -12.77 21.10 -5.04
CA ARG A 86 -11.95 21.07 -6.23
C ARG A 86 -10.78 20.08 -6.11
N ARG A 87 -10.18 19.96 -4.92
CA ARG A 87 -9.12 18.95 -4.66
C ARG A 87 -9.67 17.54 -4.84
N LEU A 88 -10.89 17.27 -4.33
CA LEU A 88 -11.54 15.99 -4.51
C LEU A 88 -11.89 15.69 -5.97
N ASP A 89 -12.17 16.70 -6.79
CA ASP A 89 -12.41 16.50 -8.23
C ASP A 89 -11.12 16.16 -8.96
N VAL A 90 -10.01 16.82 -8.63
CA VAL A 90 -8.68 16.51 -9.21
C VAL A 90 -8.27 15.07 -8.89
N MET A 91 -8.51 14.59 -7.65
CA MET A 91 -8.25 13.20 -7.28
C MET A 91 -9.13 12.16 -8.02
N LYS A 92 -10.07 12.59 -8.87
CA LYS A 92 -10.87 11.69 -9.74
C LYS A 92 -10.47 11.83 -11.21
N ASP A 93 -9.68 12.83 -11.54
CA ASP A 93 -9.23 13.03 -12.90
C ASP A 93 -8.24 11.90 -13.27
N PRO A 94 -8.45 11.17 -14.36
CA PRO A 94 -7.53 10.13 -14.77
C PRO A 94 -6.18 10.66 -15.28
N HIS A 95 -6.02 11.97 -15.40
CA HIS A 95 -4.77 12.60 -15.83
C HIS A 95 -3.88 12.90 -14.64
N ILE A 96 -2.64 12.45 -14.71
CA ILE A 96 -1.65 12.75 -13.70
C ILE A 96 -1.14 14.19 -13.86
N GLY A 97 -1.12 14.94 -12.77
CA GLY A 97 -0.57 16.28 -12.70
C GLY A 97 0.91 16.33 -12.36
N ALA A 98 1.48 17.52 -12.37
CA ALA A 98 2.90 17.70 -12.07
C ALA A 98 3.28 17.30 -10.65
N PHE A 99 2.44 17.58 -9.65
CA PHE A 99 2.70 17.18 -8.27
C PHE A 99 2.63 15.67 -8.09
N GLY A 100 1.72 14.97 -8.78
CA GLY A 100 1.65 13.52 -8.81
C GLY A 100 2.93 12.90 -9.35
N VAL A 101 3.45 13.40 -10.48
CA VAL A 101 4.72 12.94 -11.06
C VAL A 101 5.88 13.17 -10.09
N ILE A 102 5.99 14.38 -9.51
CA ILE A 102 7.04 14.71 -8.54
C ILE A 102 6.96 13.77 -7.33
N GLY A 103 5.76 13.58 -6.76
CA GLY A 103 5.53 12.69 -5.62
C GLY A 103 5.94 11.25 -5.91
N LEU A 104 5.56 10.72 -7.08
CA LEU A 104 5.94 9.38 -7.51
C LEU A 104 7.45 9.22 -7.62
N VAL A 105 8.13 10.15 -8.31
CA VAL A 105 9.58 10.09 -8.50
C VAL A 105 10.29 10.10 -7.14
N LEU A 106 9.95 11.05 -6.26
CA LEU A 106 10.58 11.17 -4.95
C LEU A 106 10.38 9.92 -4.08
N VAL A 107 9.15 9.38 -4.03
CA VAL A 107 8.85 8.19 -3.23
C VAL A 107 9.51 6.94 -3.81
N LEU A 108 9.55 6.77 -5.12
CA LEU A 108 10.23 5.62 -5.74
C LEU A 108 11.74 5.68 -5.55
N MET A 109 12.35 6.86 -5.68
CA MET A 109 13.78 7.06 -5.39
C MET A 109 14.10 6.76 -3.92
N LEU A 110 13.28 7.27 -2.98
CA LEU A 110 13.45 7.01 -1.56
C LEU A 110 13.32 5.52 -1.24
N LYS A 111 12.32 4.83 -1.83
CA LYS A 111 12.16 3.38 -1.67
C LYS A 111 13.35 2.59 -2.22
N ALA A 112 13.87 2.97 -3.40
CA ALA A 112 15.05 2.32 -3.98
C ALA A 112 16.28 2.50 -3.08
N ALA A 113 16.52 3.72 -2.59
CA ALA A 113 17.60 4.01 -1.66
C ALA A 113 17.43 3.25 -0.33
N ALA A 114 16.24 3.25 0.25
CA ALA A 114 15.97 2.52 1.48
C ALA A 114 16.21 1.01 1.32
N LEU A 115 15.71 0.40 0.25
CA LEU A 115 15.92 -1.03 -0.02
C LEU A 115 17.39 -1.40 -0.22
N SER A 116 18.24 -0.47 -0.64
CA SER A 116 19.67 -0.73 -0.82
C SER A 116 20.46 -0.82 0.49
N VAL A 117 19.90 -0.31 1.60
CA VAL A 117 20.58 -0.23 2.90
C VAL A 117 19.84 -0.97 4.03
N ILE A 118 18.54 -1.20 3.90
CA ILE A 118 17.75 -1.91 4.92
C ILE A 118 18.12 -3.41 4.92
N PRO A 119 18.29 -4.02 6.11
CA PRO A 119 18.41 -5.48 6.21
C PRO A 119 17.24 -6.18 5.52
N SER A 120 17.55 -7.19 4.70
CA SER A 120 16.55 -7.80 3.81
C SER A 120 15.24 -8.27 4.49
N PRO A 121 15.24 -8.83 5.72
CA PRO A 121 13.99 -9.22 6.37
C PRO A 121 13.13 -8.03 6.85
N GLY A 122 13.67 -6.82 6.94
CA GLY A 122 12.89 -5.61 7.25
C GLY A 122 11.79 -5.31 6.23
N ILE A 123 11.89 -5.83 5.00
CA ILE A 123 10.85 -5.75 3.98
C ILE A 123 9.55 -6.41 4.46
N LEU A 124 9.62 -7.53 5.18
CA LEU A 124 8.47 -8.24 5.72
C LEU A 124 7.68 -7.37 6.71
N LEU A 125 8.40 -6.70 7.60
CA LEU A 125 7.79 -5.78 8.55
C LEU A 125 7.19 -4.57 7.85
N ALA A 126 7.94 -3.94 6.95
CA ALA A 126 7.50 -2.74 6.23
C ALA A 126 6.20 -2.97 5.44
N THR A 127 6.07 -4.10 4.75
CA THR A 127 4.88 -4.42 3.95
C THR A 127 3.67 -4.81 4.79
N SER A 128 3.84 -5.57 5.87
CA SER A 128 2.75 -5.93 6.78
C SER A 128 2.26 -4.72 7.57
N LEU A 129 3.18 -3.88 8.07
CA LEU A 129 2.87 -2.66 8.80
C LEU A 129 2.17 -1.63 7.90
N ALA A 130 2.63 -1.45 6.66
CA ALA A 130 1.98 -0.55 5.71
C ALA A 130 0.51 -0.95 5.43
N ARG A 131 0.19 -2.23 5.39
CA ARG A 131 -1.18 -2.70 5.25
C ARG A 131 -1.99 -2.57 6.54
N TRP A 132 -1.36 -2.72 7.70
CA TRP A 132 -2.01 -2.45 8.98
C TRP A 132 -2.36 -0.96 9.13
N CYS A 133 -1.50 -0.05 8.70
CA CYS A 133 -1.73 1.40 8.75
C CYS A 133 -2.98 1.87 7.97
N ILE A 134 -3.54 1.06 7.09
CA ILE A 134 -4.80 1.36 6.40
C ILE A 134 -6.00 1.25 7.35
N LEU A 135 -5.93 0.37 8.36
CA LEU A 135 -7.07 0.06 9.23
C LEU A 135 -7.57 1.28 10.03
N PRO A 136 -6.72 2.11 10.66
CA PRO A 136 -7.16 3.34 11.32
C PRO A 136 -7.93 4.30 10.41
N GLY A 137 -7.71 4.24 9.08
CA GLY A 137 -8.49 5.01 8.11
C GLY A 137 -10.00 4.75 8.16
N GLY A 138 -10.41 3.55 8.59
CA GLY A 138 -11.83 3.21 8.79
C GLY A 138 -12.52 3.96 9.94
N LEU A 139 -11.76 4.67 10.78
CA LEU A 139 -12.28 5.53 11.85
C LEU A 139 -12.42 6.99 11.42
N MET A 140 -11.89 7.35 10.28
CA MET A 140 -11.87 8.74 9.82
C MET A 140 -13.22 9.11 9.18
N PRO A 141 -13.64 10.38 9.29
CA PRO A 141 -14.80 10.88 8.57
C PRO A 141 -14.64 10.67 7.06
N LEU A 142 -15.72 10.26 6.42
CA LEU A 142 -15.72 10.08 4.96
C LEU A 142 -15.69 11.43 4.26
N ALA A 143 -14.74 11.61 3.35
CA ALA A 143 -14.69 12.77 2.47
C ALA A 143 -15.81 12.74 1.40
N ARG A 144 -16.39 11.56 1.14
CA ARG A 144 -17.46 11.33 0.16
C ARG A 144 -18.42 10.28 0.66
N PRO A 145 -19.74 10.40 0.36
CA PRO A 145 -20.75 9.44 0.80
C PRO A 145 -20.71 8.10 0.03
N SER A 146 -19.98 8.02 -1.07
CA SER A 146 -19.88 6.84 -1.93
C SER A 146 -18.45 6.59 -2.39
N GLY A 147 -18.16 5.36 -2.86
CA GLY A 147 -16.87 4.92 -3.35
C GLY A 147 -16.18 3.92 -2.41
N MET A 148 -14.96 3.50 -2.76
CA MET A 148 -14.22 2.47 -2.03
C MET A 148 -14.05 2.76 -0.52
N GLY A 149 -13.85 4.02 -0.13
CA GLY A 149 -13.73 4.40 1.27
C GLY A 149 -15.04 4.22 2.05
N ALA A 150 -16.18 4.55 1.45
CA ALA A 150 -17.49 4.35 2.05
C ALA A 150 -17.81 2.86 2.18
N ASP A 151 -17.52 2.06 1.14
CA ASP A 151 -17.69 0.61 1.17
C ASP A 151 -16.80 -0.02 2.27
N PHE A 152 -15.54 0.38 2.36
CA PHE A 152 -14.63 -0.03 3.42
C PHE A 152 -15.21 0.29 4.83
N ALA A 153 -15.66 1.52 5.05
CA ALA A 153 -16.19 1.96 6.34
C ALA A 153 -17.44 1.19 6.77
N THR A 154 -18.28 0.78 5.81
CA THR A 154 -19.54 0.03 6.08
C THR A 154 -19.27 -1.32 6.74
N GLY A 155 -18.22 -2.03 6.37
CA GLY A 155 -17.89 -3.35 6.92
C GLY A 155 -16.80 -3.35 7.99
N PHE A 156 -16.16 -2.21 8.21
CA PHE A 156 -15.04 -2.08 9.13
C PHE A 156 -15.47 -2.17 10.60
N ARG A 157 -14.66 -2.83 11.43
CA ARG A 157 -14.83 -2.90 12.89
C ARG A 157 -13.55 -2.42 13.59
N ARG A 158 -13.71 -1.63 14.65
CA ARG A 158 -12.56 -1.12 15.45
C ARG A 158 -11.65 -2.23 15.96
N SER A 159 -12.22 -3.40 16.30
CA SER A 159 -11.46 -4.58 16.73
C SER A 159 -10.46 -5.07 15.69
N PHE A 160 -10.66 -4.79 14.39
CA PHE A 160 -9.75 -5.22 13.33
C PHE A 160 -8.38 -4.53 13.41
N ILE A 161 -8.31 -3.34 14.02
CA ILE A 161 -7.03 -2.67 14.29
C ILE A 161 -6.19 -3.53 15.24
N VAL A 162 -6.81 -4.03 16.32
CA VAL A 162 -6.13 -4.86 17.32
C VAL A 162 -5.73 -6.22 16.72
N TRP A 163 -6.69 -6.92 16.10
CA TRP A 163 -6.42 -8.22 15.48
C TRP A 163 -5.41 -8.13 14.33
N GLY A 164 -5.51 -7.09 13.51
CA GLY A 164 -4.57 -6.85 12.42
C GLY A 164 -3.14 -6.54 12.89
N ALA A 165 -2.97 -5.99 14.09
CA ALA A 165 -1.65 -5.71 14.67
C ALA A 165 -0.85 -6.97 15.00
N ILE A 166 -1.50 -8.13 15.16
CA ILE A 166 -0.83 -9.41 15.51
C ILE A 166 0.25 -9.75 14.50
N VAL A 167 -0.02 -9.58 13.21
CA VAL A 167 0.93 -9.95 12.13
C VAL A 167 2.20 -9.09 12.17
N PRO A 168 2.12 -7.74 12.10
CA PRO A 168 3.33 -6.91 12.14
C PRO A 168 4.06 -7.02 13.48
N LEU A 169 3.36 -7.20 14.61
CA LEU A 169 3.99 -7.42 15.92
C LEU A 169 4.75 -8.75 15.97
N ALA A 170 4.15 -9.83 15.47
CA ALA A 170 4.82 -11.12 15.38
C ALA A 170 6.08 -11.05 14.52
N VAL A 171 6.00 -10.36 13.37
CA VAL A 171 7.17 -10.15 12.51
C VAL A 171 8.24 -9.32 13.22
N ALA A 172 7.87 -8.23 13.93
CA ALA A 172 8.82 -7.40 14.67
C ALA A 172 9.56 -8.22 15.75
N ILE A 173 8.81 -9.01 16.54
CA ILE A 173 9.39 -9.90 17.57
C ILE A 173 10.35 -10.92 16.94
N LEU A 174 9.96 -11.56 15.84
CA LEU A 174 10.80 -12.55 15.14
C LEU A 174 12.08 -11.92 14.56
N LEU A 175 12.05 -10.65 14.21
CA LEU A 175 13.20 -9.90 13.69
C LEU A 175 14.07 -9.29 14.81
N GLY A 176 13.61 -9.33 16.06
CA GLY A 176 14.30 -8.71 17.20
C GLY A 176 14.26 -7.18 17.20
N ILE A 177 13.18 -6.59 16.66
CA ILE A 177 12.97 -5.14 16.51
C ILE A 177 11.85 -4.67 17.44
#